data_949337a44074d856b41745f4b26ed0c3
#
_entry.id   949337a44074d856b41745f4b26ed0c3
#
_cell.length_a   1.000
_cell.length_b   1.000
_cell.length_c   1.000
_cell.angle_alpha   90.00
_cell.angle_beta   90.00
_cell.angle_gamma   90.00
#
_symmetry.space_group_name_H-M   'P 1'
#
loop_
_entity.id
_entity.type
_entity.pdbx_description
1 polymer ?
#
loop_
_entity_poly.entity_id
_entity_poly.type
_entity_poly.pdbx_seq_one_letter_code
_entity_poly.pdbx_strand_id
1 'polypeptide(L)'
;MNNSTETEGFPSGVPALKTEILSSLHCALPGTVEAFDPETRTASVRPALKKNRRNGETCEMPLLRDVPVFMPVPFEVTPGVACLLVFADCDIDAWFASGEAAVPVSSRMHSLSDAFAFVGFRVNRSNNC
;
A
#
# COMPACT_ATOMS: atom_id res chain seq x y z
N MET A 1 30.02 -15.65 -8.28
CA MET A 1 30.25 -14.38 -8.92
C MET A 1 29.47 -13.30 -8.20
N ASN A 2 30.08 -12.24 -7.98
CA ASN A 2 29.43 -11.18 -7.25
C ASN A 2 28.75 -10.22 -8.20
N ASN A 3 28.07 -9.23 -7.65
CA ASN A 3 27.33 -8.28 -8.42
C ASN A 3 28.20 -7.30 -9.18
N SER A 4 29.48 -7.27 -8.88
CA SER A 4 30.36 -6.30 -9.51
C SER A 4 30.47 -6.55 -11.01
N THR A 5 30.31 -7.80 -11.44
CA THR A 5 30.35 -8.11 -12.86
C THR A 5 29.18 -7.46 -13.58
N GLU A 6 28.00 -7.48 -12.95
CA GLU A 6 26.84 -6.83 -13.54
C GLU A 6 27.04 -5.33 -13.62
N THR A 7 27.59 -4.75 -12.55
CA THR A 7 27.78 -3.31 -12.50
C THR A 7 28.91 -2.85 -13.37
N GLU A 8 29.92 -3.68 -13.60
CA GLU A 8 31.06 -3.29 -14.41
C GLU A 8 30.67 -3.00 -15.86
N GLY A 9 29.69 -3.71 -16.38
CA GLY A 9 29.25 -3.50 -17.73
C GLY A 9 28.24 -2.39 -17.92
N PHE A 10 27.84 -1.69 -16.86
CA PHE A 10 26.77 -0.71 -16.95
C PHE A 10 27.18 0.61 -16.30
N PRO A 11 26.50 1.72 -16.68
CA PRO A 11 26.74 2.98 -16.01
C PRO A 11 26.46 2.84 -14.50
N SER A 12 27.18 3.61 -13.71
CA SER A 12 27.07 3.52 -12.26
C SER A 12 25.68 3.90 -11.77
N GLY A 13 24.89 4.62 -12.59
CA GLY A 13 23.54 4.99 -12.20
C GLY A 13 22.50 3.88 -12.34
N VAL A 14 22.84 2.78 -13.02
CA VAL A 14 21.84 1.73 -13.25
C VAL A 14 21.39 1.05 -11.95
N PRO A 15 22.28 0.66 -11.03
CA PRO A 15 21.80 0.10 -9.75
C PRO A 15 20.99 1.10 -8.94
N ALA A 16 21.34 2.39 -8.98
CA ALA A 16 20.59 3.41 -8.27
C ALA A 16 19.20 3.57 -8.88
N LEU A 17 19.09 3.53 -10.21
CA LEU A 17 17.81 3.61 -10.87
C LEU A 17 16.93 2.41 -10.51
N LYS A 18 17.51 1.21 -10.48
CA LYS A 18 16.76 0.02 -10.08
C LYS A 18 16.21 0.15 -8.67
N THR A 19 17.04 0.64 -7.75
CA THR A 19 16.60 0.83 -6.36
C THR A 19 15.48 1.85 -6.30
N GLU A 20 15.60 2.94 -7.05
CA GLU A 20 14.57 3.97 -7.05
C GLU A 20 13.26 3.44 -7.60
N ILE A 21 13.29 2.67 -8.67
CA ILE A 21 12.08 2.08 -9.24
C ILE A 21 11.42 1.17 -8.20
N LEU A 22 12.19 0.29 -7.59
CA LEU A 22 11.64 -0.65 -6.62
C LEU A 22 11.09 0.05 -5.39
N SER A 23 11.76 1.12 -4.94
CA SER A 23 11.33 1.82 -3.73
C SER A 23 10.06 2.63 -3.96
N SER A 24 9.76 3.00 -5.20
CA SER A 24 8.55 3.73 -5.53
C SER A 24 7.41 2.81 -5.97
N LEU A 25 7.69 1.53 -6.13
CA LEU A 25 6.70 0.56 -6.58
C LEU A 25 5.98 -0.01 -5.35
N HIS A 26 4.69 0.24 -5.27
CA HIS A 26 3.90 -0.21 -4.12
C HIS A 26 3.14 -1.46 -4.49
N CYS A 27 3.40 -2.55 -3.77
CA CYS A 27 2.72 -3.82 -3.98
C CYS A 27 1.83 -4.16 -2.80
N ALA A 28 2.38 -4.22 -1.59
CA ALA A 28 1.61 -4.53 -0.39
C ALA A 28 2.37 -4.08 0.83
N LEU A 29 1.63 -3.62 1.84
CA LEU A 29 2.25 -3.30 3.12
C LEU A 29 1.18 -3.32 4.21
N PRO A 30 1.57 -3.46 5.47
CA PRO A 30 0.60 -3.43 6.56
C PRO A 30 0.06 -2.03 6.79
N GLY A 31 -1.16 -1.97 7.30
CA GLY A 31 -1.79 -0.71 7.63
C GLY A 31 -2.67 -0.83 8.85
N THR A 32 -3.14 0.32 9.32
CA THR A 32 -4.05 0.41 10.45
C THR A 32 -5.27 1.22 10.02
N VAL A 33 -6.45 0.68 10.28
CA VAL A 33 -7.69 1.37 9.95
C VAL A 33 -7.91 2.51 10.95
N GLU A 34 -8.10 3.72 10.43
CA GLU A 34 -8.40 4.87 11.29
C GLU A 34 -9.89 5.19 11.31
N ALA A 35 -10.60 4.91 10.22
CA ALA A 35 -12.03 5.13 10.13
C ALA A 35 -12.61 4.15 9.12
N PHE A 36 -13.84 3.72 9.37
CA PHE A 36 -14.51 2.76 8.47
C PHE A 36 -15.94 3.20 8.25
N ASP A 37 -16.35 3.19 6.99
CA ASP A 37 -17.72 3.50 6.60
C ASP A 37 -18.42 2.20 6.22
N PRO A 38 -19.36 1.71 7.04
CA PRO A 38 -20.02 0.46 6.73
C PRO A 38 -20.96 0.51 5.52
N GLU A 39 -21.43 1.69 5.16
CA GLU A 39 -22.33 1.80 4.02
C GLU A 39 -21.58 1.59 2.69
N THR A 40 -20.42 2.20 2.56
CA THR A 40 -19.62 2.07 1.35
C THR A 40 -18.61 0.96 1.44
N ARG A 41 -18.38 0.43 2.65
CA ARG A 41 -17.36 -0.58 2.92
C ARG A 41 -15.98 -0.10 2.52
N THR A 42 -15.73 1.18 2.79
CA THR A 42 -14.42 1.77 2.57
C THR A 42 -13.86 2.27 3.88
N ALA A 43 -12.55 2.44 3.92
CA ALA A 43 -11.86 2.84 5.12
C ALA A 43 -10.81 3.88 4.82
N SER A 44 -10.48 4.67 5.85
CA SER A 44 -9.26 5.48 5.83
C SER A 44 -8.20 4.67 6.55
N VAL A 45 -7.07 4.45 5.89
CA VAL A 45 -6.03 3.56 6.38
C VAL A 45 -4.70 4.28 6.41
N ARG A 46 -4.02 4.19 7.54
CA ARG A 46 -2.67 4.72 7.70
C ARG A 46 -1.69 3.58 7.46
N PRO A 47 -0.81 3.68 6.45
CA PRO A 47 0.23 2.67 6.29
C PRO A 47 1.05 2.56 7.57
N ALA A 48 1.37 1.34 7.97
CA ALA A 48 1.99 1.08 9.26
C ALA A 48 3.51 1.08 9.19
N LEU A 49 4.07 1.32 8.02
CA LEU A 49 5.52 1.42 7.86
C LEU A 49 5.88 2.87 7.60
N LYS A 50 7.04 3.27 8.10
CA LYS A 50 7.52 4.63 7.94
C LYS A 50 8.63 4.65 6.90
N LYS A 51 8.73 5.75 6.18
CA LYS A 51 9.78 5.92 5.18
C LYS A 51 11.00 6.57 5.82
N ASN A 52 12.16 6.10 5.42
CA ASN A 52 13.42 6.74 5.83
C ASN A 52 13.74 7.85 4.85
N ARG A 53 14.16 8.98 5.39
CA ARG A 53 14.67 10.07 4.59
C ARG A 53 16.18 9.99 4.53
N ARG A 54 16.76 10.72 3.57
CA ARG A 54 18.20 10.72 3.40
C ARG A 54 18.95 11.19 4.62
N ASN A 55 18.34 12.08 5.40
CA ASN A 55 18.98 12.62 6.60
C ASN A 55 18.85 11.70 7.80
N GLY A 56 18.34 10.49 7.62
CA GLY A 56 18.16 9.53 8.71
C GLY A 56 16.87 9.67 9.47
N GLU A 57 16.08 10.68 9.16
CA GLU A 57 14.77 10.86 9.79
C GLU A 57 13.75 9.93 9.15
N THR A 58 12.72 9.60 9.91
CA THR A 58 11.62 8.81 9.40
C THR A 58 10.37 9.67 9.32
N CYS A 59 9.48 9.35 8.40
CA CYS A 59 8.21 10.03 8.30
C CYS A 59 7.13 9.02 8.00
N GLU A 60 5.92 9.36 8.42
CA GLU A 60 4.77 8.51 8.13
C GLU A 60 4.37 8.66 6.68
N MET A 61 3.82 7.59 6.12
CA MET A 61 3.25 7.64 4.80
C MET A 61 1.87 8.30 4.90
N PRO A 62 1.36 8.82 3.78
CA PRO A 62 0.08 9.55 3.82
C PRO A 62 -1.08 8.64 4.20
N LEU A 63 -2.12 9.24 4.76
CA LEU A 63 -3.36 8.54 5.03
C LEU A 63 -4.05 8.24 3.70
N LEU A 64 -4.44 6.98 3.52
CA LEU A 64 -5.16 6.57 2.31
C LEU A 64 -6.65 6.60 2.60
N ARG A 65 -7.41 7.23 1.71
CA ARG A 65 -8.85 7.40 1.91
C ARG A 65 -9.62 6.55 0.92
N ASP A 66 -10.85 6.21 1.29
CA ASP A 66 -11.79 5.48 0.44
C ASP A 66 -11.20 4.17 -0.05
N VAL A 67 -10.50 3.46 0.85
CA VAL A 67 -9.89 2.18 0.54
C VAL A 67 -10.95 1.09 0.66
N PRO A 68 -11.27 0.37 -0.42
CA PRO A 68 -12.24 -0.74 -0.31
C PRO A 68 -11.74 -1.80 0.64
N VAL A 69 -12.64 -2.29 1.50
CA VAL A 69 -12.30 -3.28 2.52
C VAL A 69 -12.86 -4.62 2.10
N PHE A 70 -12.00 -5.62 2.07
CA PHE A 70 -12.41 -6.99 1.81
C PHE A 70 -13.01 -7.59 3.07
N MET A 71 -14.25 -8.04 2.98
CA MET A 71 -14.96 -8.64 4.12
C MET A 71 -15.70 -9.87 3.62
N PRO A 72 -15.06 -11.05 3.69
CA PRO A 72 -15.71 -12.28 3.19
C PRO A 72 -16.93 -12.65 4.01
N VAL A 73 -16.94 -12.29 5.30
CA VAL A 73 -18.13 -12.44 6.15
C VAL A 73 -18.32 -11.11 6.88
N PRO A 74 -19.58 -10.73 7.11
CA PRO A 74 -19.82 -9.48 7.84
C PRO A 74 -19.26 -9.54 9.26
N PHE A 75 -18.49 -8.56 9.62
CA PHE A 75 -18.04 -8.37 10.97
C PHE A 75 -17.70 -6.91 11.16
N GLU A 76 -17.55 -6.52 12.39
CA GLU A 76 -17.34 -5.13 12.72
C GLU A 76 -15.88 -4.75 12.51
N VAL A 77 -15.66 -3.68 11.76
CA VAL A 77 -14.33 -3.12 11.56
C VAL A 77 -14.25 -1.85 12.41
N THR A 78 -13.38 -1.89 13.40
CA THR A 78 -13.24 -0.77 14.34
C THR A 78 -11.92 -0.06 14.10
N PRO A 79 -11.82 1.22 14.47
CA PRO A 79 -10.54 1.92 14.39
C PRO A 79 -9.46 1.19 15.18
N GLY A 80 -8.26 1.17 14.66
CA GLY A 80 -7.14 0.49 15.29
C GLY A 80 -6.90 -0.91 14.78
N VAL A 81 -7.81 -1.44 13.96
CA VAL A 81 -7.67 -2.78 13.41
C VAL A 81 -6.55 -2.81 12.39
N ALA A 82 -5.74 -3.87 12.46
CA ALA A 82 -4.67 -4.06 11.48
C ALA A 82 -5.24 -4.60 10.18
N CYS A 83 -4.61 -4.23 9.08
CA CYS A 83 -5.01 -4.72 7.77
C CYS A 83 -3.79 -4.90 6.89
N LEU A 84 -3.98 -5.59 5.77
CA LEU A 84 -2.98 -5.66 4.71
C LEU A 84 -3.48 -4.79 3.55
N LEU A 85 -2.67 -3.83 3.15
CA LEU A 85 -2.97 -3.01 1.98
C LEU A 85 -2.34 -3.66 0.75
N VAL A 86 -3.13 -3.81 -0.30
CA VAL A 86 -2.66 -4.34 -1.58
C VAL A 86 -2.99 -3.29 -2.63
N PHE A 87 -2.02 -3.00 -3.49
CA PHE A 87 -2.14 -1.93 -4.47
C PHE A 87 -2.33 -2.52 -5.86
N ALA A 88 -3.30 -1.98 -6.59
CA ALA A 88 -3.61 -2.47 -7.92
C ALA A 88 -2.53 -2.06 -8.91
N ASP A 89 -2.42 -2.81 -10.00
CA ASP A 89 -1.47 -2.52 -11.07
C ASP A 89 -1.71 -1.15 -11.67
N CYS A 90 -2.95 -0.76 -11.78
CA CYS A 90 -3.38 0.43 -12.52
C CYS A 90 -4.45 1.18 -11.73
N ASP A 91 -4.86 2.31 -12.29
CA ASP A 91 -5.92 3.14 -11.75
C ASP A 91 -7.24 2.36 -11.72
N ILE A 92 -7.86 2.21 -10.56
CA ILE A 92 -9.10 1.45 -10.40
C ILE A 92 -10.32 2.34 -10.26
N ASP A 93 -10.20 3.66 -10.41
CA ASP A 93 -11.29 4.57 -10.08
C ASP A 93 -12.53 4.29 -10.91
N ALA A 94 -12.37 4.08 -12.22
CA ALA A 94 -13.52 3.84 -13.09
C ALA A 94 -14.20 2.50 -12.77
N TRP A 95 -13.39 1.47 -12.50
CA TRP A 95 -13.95 0.18 -12.10
C TRP A 95 -14.67 0.29 -10.76
N PHE A 96 -14.06 0.97 -9.80
CA PHE A 96 -14.64 1.08 -8.46
C PHE A 96 -15.97 1.82 -8.51
N ALA A 97 -16.07 2.84 -9.37
CA ALA A 97 -17.29 3.61 -9.47
C ALA A 97 -18.43 2.84 -10.14
N SER A 98 -18.13 2.00 -11.12
CA SER A 98 -19.16 1.33 -11.91
C SER A 98 -19.38 -0.13 -11.55
N GLY A 99 -18.35 -0.79 -11.03
CA GLY A 99 -18.40 -2.23 -10.79
C GLY A 99 -18.21 -3.06 -12.04
N GLU A 100 -17.89 -2.42 -13.18
CA GLU A 100 -17.74 -3.10 -14.46
C GLU A 100 -16.33 -2.91 -14.99
N ALA A 101 -15.94 -3.79 -15.90
CA ALA A 101 -14.63 -3.67 -16.52
C ALA A 101 -14.50 -2.30 -17.18
N ALA A 102 -13.38 -1.66 -16.96
CA ALA A 102 -13.20 -0.28 -17.39
C ALA A 102 -11.75 -0.05 -17.80
N VAL A 103 -11.56 0.96 -18.65
CA VAL A 103 -10.24 1.40 -19.03
C VAL A 103 -9.75 2.39 -17.97
N PRO A 104 -8.52 2.22 -17.45
CA PRO A 104 -8.00 3.19 -16.48
C PRO A 104 -8.00 4.59 -17.07
N VAL A 105 -8.40 5.58 -16.26
CA VAL A 105 -8.49 6.96 -16.74
C VAL A 105 -7.20 7.73 -16.53
N SER A 106 -6.26 7.20 -15.79
CA SER A 106 -4.96 7.85 -15.58
C SER A 106 -3.85 6.82 -15.79
N SER A 107 -2.61 7.31 -15.79
CA SER A 107 -1.46 6.45 -16.01
C SER A 107 -0.87 5.91 -14.70
N ARG A 108 -1.60 6.04 -13.61
CA ARG A 108 -1.11 5.54 -12.31
C ARG A 108 -0.83 4.04 -12.39
N MET A 109 0.24 3.63 -11.75
CA MET A 109 0.62 2.23 -11.64
C MET A 109 1.14 1.99 -10.23
N HIS A 110 0.66 0.94 -9.58
CA HIS A 110 1.08 0.58 -8.23
C HIS A 110 1.03 1.77 -7.30
N SER A 111 -0.07 2.50 -7.37
CA SER A 111 -0.22 3.76 -6.65
C SER A 111 -0.89 3.54 -5.30
N LEU A 112 -0.51 4.36 -4.33
CA LEU A 112 -1.19 4.36 -3.04
C LEU A 112 -2.67 4.69 -3.16
N SER A 113 -3.07 5.35 -4.24
CA SER A 113 -4.47 5.70 -4.46
C SER A 113 -5.33 4.52 -4.85
N ASP A 114 -4.72 3.41 -5.25
CA ASP A 114 -5.45 2.25 -5.76
C ASP A 114 -5.26 1.07 -4.83
N ALA A 115 -5.58 1.28 -3.55
CA ALA A 115 -5.36 0.30 -2.50
C ALA A 115 -6.64 -0.44 -2.14
N PHE A 116 -6.47 -1.68 -1.71
CA PHE A 116 -7.51 -2.49 -1.09
C PHE A 116 -7.03 -2.88 0.30
N ALA A 117 -7.97 -3.04 1.24
CA ALA A 117 -7.60 -3.43 2.60
C ALA A 117 -8.20 -4.79 2.91
N PHE A 118 -7.36 -5.69 3.40
CA PHE A 118 -7.77 -7.01 3.89
C PHE A 118 -7.64 -6.98 5.41
N VAL A 119 -8.76 -7.11 6.11
CA VAL A 119 -8.80 -7.01 7.57
C VAL A 119 -8.84 -8.41 8.18
N GLY A 120 -8.76 -8.46 9.52
CA GLY A 120 -8.88 -9.72 10.22
C GLY A 120 -7.55 -10.26 10.73
N PHE A 121 -6.48 -9.50 10.60
CA PHE A 121 -5.18 -9.92 11.08
C PHE A 121 -5.05 -9.69 12.57
N ARG A 122 -4.38 -10.60 13.22
CA ARG A 122 -4.07 -10.47 14.62
C ARG A 122 -2.61 -10.07 14.76
N VAL A 123 -2.38 -8.94 15.41
CA VAL A 123 -1.02 -8.44 15.60
C VAL A 123 -0.50 -8.94 16.93
N ASN A 124 0.71 -9.46 16.93
CA ASN A 124 1.35 -9.94 18.14
C ASN A 124 1.91 -8.74 18.91
N ARG A 125 1.24 -8.35 20.01
CA ARG A 125 1.68 -7.25 20.86
C ARG A 125 2.36 -7.83 22.08
N SER A 126 3.53 -7.42 22.31
CA SER A 126 4.20 -7.79 23.54
C SER A 126 3.56 -7.14 24.72
N ASN A 127 3.18 -7.29 25.53
CA ASN A 127 2.64 -6.90 26.39
C ASN A 127 1.88 -6.53 27.03
N ASN A 128 1.62 -6.65 27.02
CA ASN A 128 1.13 -6.29 27.45
C ASN A 128 0.55 -5.98 28.16
N CYS A 129 0.48 -6.04 28.29
CA CYS A 129 0.20 -5.87 28.97
C CYS A 129 -0.33 -5.88 29.50
#